data_1ba438ba203fc8a5e79f4dfa9110448c
#
_entry.id   1ba438ba203fc8a5e79f4dfa9110448c
#
_cell.length_a   1.000
_cell.length_b   1.000
_cell.length_c   1.000
_cell.angle_alpha   90.00
_cell.angle_beta   90.00
_cell.angle_gamma   90.00
#
_symmetry.space_group_name_H-M   'P 1'
#
loop_
_entity.id
_entity.type
_entity.pdbx_description
1 polymer ?
#
loop_
_entity_poly.entity_id
_entity_poly.type
_entity_poly.pdbx_seq_one_letter_code
_entity_poly.pdbx_strand_id
1 'polypeptide(L)'
;MPSNTASARFDQWFHLTERGSTTSREVRGGIVTFFTMAYILALNPLIIGTAADKNGKLLNGAPKFLDAAGTSLNTAGIDDNKIMVMAVTAFVAAIMTIAMGVWGRFPMGIATGLGINSLLAYVVAPTMTWSQAMGLVVWEGIFILVFVLTGVREMIFRAVPNSLRSAISVGIGLFIAFVGFVDSGVIRPGSGT
;
A
#
# COMPACT_ATOMS: atom_id res chain seq x y z
N MET A 1 -2.34 35.71 28.57
CA MET A 1 -3.37 35.40 27.58
C MET A 1 -3.89 33.99 27.92
N PRO A 2 -5.20 33.76 28.07
CA PRO A 2 -5.71 32.43 28.41
C PRO A 2 -5.37 31.48 27.29
N SER A 3 -4.50 30.50 27.58
CA SER A 3 -4.21 29.38 26.70
C SER A 3 -5.51 28.63 26.42
N ASN A 4 -5.90 28.59 25.15
CA ASN A 4 -7.10 27.92 24.69
C ASN A 4 -7.03 26.45 25.22
N THR A 5 -7.95 26.10 26.12
CA THR A 5 -7.97 24.80 26.81
C THR A 5 -7.94 23.60 25.84
N ALA A 6 -8.39 23.81 24.59
CA ALA A 6 -8.33 22.83 23.53
C ALA A 6 -6.90 22.60 23.04
N SER A 7 -6.08 23.64 22.84
CA SER A 7 -4.69 23.51 22.41
C SER A 7 -3.81 22.84 23.47
N ALA A 8 -4.08 23.12 24.75
CA ALA A 8 -3.36 22.49 25.86
C ALA A 8 -3.68 20.99 25.97
N ARG A 9 -4.94 20.57 25.76
CA ARG A 9 -5.33 19.15 25.72
C ARG A 9 -4.71 18.40 24.52
N PHE A 10 -4.64 19.05 23.37
CA PHE A 10 -3.97 18.49 22.19
C PHE A 10 -2.47 18.29 22.46
N ASP A 11 -1.81 19.27 23.04
CA ASP A 11 -0.40 19.17 23.38
C ASP A 11 -0.13 18.07 24.42
N GLN A 12 -0.96 17.98 25.45
CA GLN A 12 -0.89 16.91 26.44
C GLN A 12 -1.05 15.51 25.86
N TRP A 13 -1.96 15.32 24.87
CA TRP A 13 -2.19 14.01 24.26
C TRP A 13 -1.07 13.61 23.30
N PHE A 14 -0.63 14.57 22.47
CA PHE A 14 0.36 14.29 21.41
C PHE A 14 1.81 14.55 21.82
N HIS A 15 2.06 15.11 23.01
CA HIS A 15 3.38 15.45 23.52
C HIS A 15 4.21 16.33 22.55
N LEU A 16 3.56 17.31 21.90
CA LEU A 16 4.16 18.11 20.84
C LEU A 16 5.33 18.95 21.36
N THR A 17 5.13 19.61 22.49
CA THR A 17 6.13 20.47 23.12
C THR A 17 7.34 19.67 23.59
N GLU A 18 7.14 18.48 24.17
CA GLU A 18 8.23 17.58 24.59
C GLU A 18 9.07 17.07 23.40
N ARG A 19 8.44 16.90 22.24
CA ARG A 19 9.11 16.48 21.00
C ARG A 19 9.74 17.63 20.23
N GLY A 20 9.66 18.87 20.70
CA GLY A 20 10.13 20.08 20.00
C GLY A 20 9.39 20.33 18.68
N SER A 21 8.13 19.87 18.60
CA SER A 21 7.26 20.05 17.43
C SER A 21 6.20 21.11 17.68
N THR A 22 5.49 21.47 16.63
CA THR A 22 4.35 22.40 16.68
C THR A 22 3.19 21.84 15.89
N THR A 23 1.94 22.17 16.26
CA THR A 23 0.75 21.73 15.54
C THR A 23 0.85 22.00 14.03
N SER A 24 1.40 23.15 13.63
CA SER A 24 1.58 23.51 12.21
C SER A 24 2.58 22.57 11.51
N ARG A 25 3.64 22.16 12.19
CA ARG A 25 4.64 21.21 11.65
C ARG A 25 4.04 19.81 11.49
N GLU A 26 3.26 19.35 12.47
CA GLU A 26 2.57 18.05 12.42
C GLU A 26 1.53 18.00 11.29
N VAL A 27 0.69 19.05 11.17
CA VAL A 27 -0.30 19.14 10.08
C VAL A 27 0.39 19.17 8.71
N ARG A 28 1.47 19.94 8.57
CA ARG A 28 2.25 19.95 7.33
C ARG A 28 2.86 18.58 7.02
N GLY A 29 3.41 17.90 8.03
CA GLY A 29 3.94 16.54 7.89
C GLY A 29 2.85 15.55 7.44
N GLY A 30 1.68 15.58 8.05
CA GLY A 30 0.53 14.77 7.68
C GLY A 30 0.06 15.02 6.24
N ILE A 31 -0.04 16.29 5.83
CA ILE A 31 -0.43 16.65 4.45
C ILE A 31 0.62 16.15 3.44
N VAL A 32 1.90 16.35 3.71
CA VAL A 32 2.97 15.88 2.82
C VAL A 32 2.93 14.36 2.68
N THR A 33 2.82 13.62 3.79
CA THR A 33 2.74 12.14 3.74
C THR A 33 1.47 11.67 3.02
N PHE A 34 0.34 12.36 3.19
CA PHE A 34 -0.88 12.06 2.45
C PHE A 34 -0.67 12.16 0.93
N PHE A 35 -0.14 13.29 0.45
CA PHE A 35 0.09 13.46 -0.98
C PHE A 35 1.12 12.49 -1.55
N THR A 36 2.17 12.18 -0.78
CA THR A 36 3.17 11.19 -1.20
C THR A 36 2.63 9.75 -1.25
N MET A 37 1.52 9.45 -0.56
CA MET A 37 0.90 8.13 -0.55
C MET A 37 -0.40 8.03 -1.37
N ALA A 38 -0.99 9.17 -1.74
CA ALA A 38 -2.28 9.19 -2.44
C ALA A 38 -2.26 8.44 -3.78
N TYR A 39 -1.10 8.37 -4.46
CA TYR A 39 -0.94 7.62 -5.69
C TYR A 39 -1.25 6.11 -5.56
N ILE A 40 -1.14 5.55 -4.35
CA ILE A 40 -1.45 4.13 -4.09
C ILE A 40 -2.93 3.83 -4.34
N LEU A 41 -3.82 4.80 -4.13
CA LEU A 41 -5.24 4.65 -4.42
C LEU A 41 -5.52 4.41 -5.91
N ALA A 42 -4.62 4.86 -6.78
CA ALA A 42 -4.69 4.59 -8.22
C ALA A 42 -3.90 3.33 -8.60
N LEU A 43 -2.67 3.19 -8.12
CA LEU A 43 -1.79 2.09 -8.53
C LEU A 43 -2.19 0.73 -7.98
N ASN A 44 -2.71 0.66 -6.74
CA ASN A 44 -3.11 -0.62 -6.16
C ASN A 44 -4.28 -1.28 -6.95
N PRO A 45 -5.35 -0.55 -7.33
CA PRO A 45 -6.36 -1.05 -8.26
C PRO A 45 -5.81 -1.47 -9.64
N LEU A 46 -4.83 -0.76 -10.17
CA LEU A 46 -4.21 -1.13 -11.45
C LEU A 46 -3.43 -2.44 -11.35
N ILE A 47 -2.76 -2.69 -10.24
CA ILE A 47 -1.96 -3.89 -10.03
C ILE A 47 -2.85 -5.09 -9.66
N ILE A 48 -3.58 -5.01 -8.55
CA ILE A 48 -4.39 -6.12 -8.04
C ILE A 48 -5.72 -6.25 -8.81
N GLY A 49 -6.34 -5.12 -9.16
CA GLY A 49 -7.65 -5.09 -9.80
C GLY A 49 -7.66 -5.63 -11.22
N THR A 50 -6.52 -5.72 -11.89
CA THR A 50 -6.40 -6.28 -13.25
C THR A 50 -5.84 -7.70 -13.29
N ALA A 51 -5.29 -8.19 -12.17
CA ALA A 51 -4.67 -9.50 -12.10
C ALA A 51 -5.73 -10.61 -11.97
N ALA A 52 -5.51 -11.73 -12.64
CA ALA A 52 -6.34 -12.92 -12.54
C ALA A 52 -5.63 -14.02 -11.75
N ASP A 53 -6.43 -14.85 -11.09
CA ASP A 53 -5.96 -16.04 -10.40
C ASP A 53 -5.72 -17.22 -11.37
N LYS A 54 -5.30 -18.38 -10.86
CA LYS A 54 -5.07 -19.60 -11.65
C LYS A 54 -6.30 -20.06 -12.45
N ASN A 55 -7.50 -19.64 -12.07
CA ASN A 55 -8.75 -19.98 -12.74
C ASN A 55 -9.21 -18.89 -13.72
N GLY A 56 -8.38 -17.87 -13.97
CA GLY A 56 -8.73 -16.73 -14.82
C GLY A 56 -9.73 -15.76 -14.20
N LYS A 57 -9.95 -15.83 -12.88
CA LYS A 57 -10.90 -14.97 -12.15
C LYS A 57 -10.20 -13.78 -11.52
N LEU A 58 -10.87 -12.64 -11.52
CA LEU A 58 -10.51 -11.43 -10.79
C LEU A 58 -10.81 -11.60 -9.29
N LEU A 59 -10.33 -10.70 -8.45
CA LEU A 59 -10.54 -10.73 -7.00
C LEU A 59 -12.03 -10.68 -6.60
N ASN A 60 -12.87 -9.98 -7.37
CA ASN A 60 -14.33 -9.95 -7.19
C ASN A 60 -15.05 -11.23 -7.67
N GLY A 61 -14.31 -12.22 -8.17
CA GLY A 61 -14.84 -13.48 -8.69
C GLY A 61 -15.30 -13.45 -10.14
N ALA A 62 -15.33 -12.28 -10.79
CA ALA A 62 -15.67 -12.17 -12.21
C ALA A 62 -14.55 -12.78 -13.10
N PRO A 63 -14.88 -13.39 -14.24
CA PRO A 63 -13.86 -13.85 -15.18
C PRO A 63 -13.15 -12.65 -15.80
N LYS A 64 -11.83 -12.75 -15.99
CA LYS A 64 -11.04 -11.70 -16.66
C LYS A 64 -11.35 -11.64 -18.17
N PHE A 65 -11.60 -12.78 -18.78
CA PHE A 65 -11.97 -12.91 -20.19
C PHE A 65 -13.39 -13.45 -20.33
N LEU A 66 -14.13 -12.96 -21.30
CA LEU A 66 -15.51 -13.38 -21.58
C LEU A 66 -15.57 -14.67 -22.41
N ASP A 67 -14.50 -15.00 -23.11
CA ASP A 67 -14.36 -16.15 -23.98
C ASP A 67 -13.25 -17.11 -23.49
N ALA A 68 -13.40 -18.38 -23.80
CA ALA A 68 -12.41 -19.41 -23.48
C ALA A 68 -11.07 -19.24 -24.22
N ALA A 69 -11.09 -18.50 -25.34
CA ALA A 69 -9.89 -18.21 -26.13
C ALA A 69 -9.03 -17.07 -25.55
N GLY A 70 -9.53 -16.33 -24.53
CA GLY A 70 -8.82 -15.23 -23.91
C GLY A 70 -8.67 -13.98 -24.78
N THR A 71 -9.51 -13.84 -25.81
CA THR A 71 -9.44 -12.73 -26.77
C THR A 71 -10.32 -11.54 -26.39
N SER A 72 -11.40 -11.79 -25.65
CA SER A 72 -12.38 -10.78 -25.26
C SER A 72 -12.24 -10.45 -23.76
N LEU A 73 -11.68 -9.28 -23.44
CA LEU A 73 -11.53 -8.80 -22.06
C LEU A 73 -12.90 -8.42 -21.48
N ASN A 74 -13.14 -8.84 -20.24
CA ASN A 74 -14.28 -8.40 -19.44
C ASN A 74 -13.99 -7.03 -18.81
N THR A 75 -14.10 -5.96 -19.60
CA THR A 75 -13.80 -4.60 -19.14
C THR A 75 -14.68 -4.17 -17.97
N ALA A 76 -15.98 -4.48 -18.00
CA ALA A 76 -16.90 -4.16 -16.91
C ALA A 76 -16.48 -4.86 -15.60
N GLY A 77 -16.19 -6.17 -15.64
CA GLY A 77 -15.73 -6.90 -14.47
C GLY A 77 -14.40 -6.40 -13.94
N ILE A 78 -13.49 -5.97 -14.81
CA ILE A 78 -12.20 -5.37 -14.44
C ILE A 78 -12.42 -4.02 -13.76
N ASP A 79 -13.29 -3.16 -14.30
CA ASP A 79 -13.53 -1.83 -13.73
C ASP A 79 -14.25 -1.92 -12.38
N ASP A 80 -15.22 -2.79 -12.23
CA ASP A 80 -15.85 -3.09 -10.93
C ASP A 80 -14.82 -3.59 -9.91
N ASN A 81 -13.92 -4.47 -10.34
CA ASN A 81 -12.86 -4.99 -9.47
C ASN A 81 -11.88 -3.89 -9.04
N LYS A 82 -11.50 -2.99 -9.93
CA LYS A 82 -10.65 -1.83 -9.62
C LYS A 82 -11.31 -0.91 -8.60
N ILE A 83 -12.61 -0.60 -8.79
CA ILE A 83 -13.37 0.24 -7.86
C ILE A 83 -13.42 -0.42 -6.47
N MET A 84 -13.68 -1.71 -6.40
CA MET A 84 -13.68 -2.47 -5.16
C MET A 84 -12.32 -2.41 -4.45
N VAL A 85 -11.23 -2.68 -5.18
CA VAL A 85 -9.86 -2.62 -4.62
C VAL A 85 -9.51 -1.21 -4.17
N MET A 86 -9.89 -0.18 -4.93
CA MET A 86 -9.67 1.22 -4.55
C MET A 86 -10.41 1.58 -3.25
N ALA A 87 -11.69 1.21 -3.14
CA ALA A 87 -12.49 1.49 -1.97
C ALA A 87 -11.94 0.80 -0.71
N VAL A 88 -11.56 -0.48 -0.80
CA VAL A 88 -10.96 -1.22 0.31
C VAL A 88 -9.59 -0.64 0.67
N THR A 89 -8.76 -0.31 -0.31
CA THR A 89 -7.45 0.32 -0.09
C THR A 89 -7.59 1.65 0.64
N ALA A 90 -8.52 2.51 0.20
CA ALA A 90 -8.78 3.80 0.84
C ALA A 90 -9.29 3.62 2.28
N PHE A 91 -10.22 2.70 2.49
CA PHE A 91 -10.80 2.43 3.81
C PHE A 91 -9.76 1.92 4.81
N VAL A 92 -8.97 0.92 4.42
CA VAL A 92 -7.91 0.36 5.29
C VAL A 92 -6.82 1.39 5.55
N ALA A 93 -6.38 2.13 4.53
CA ALA A 93 -5.37 3.18 4.67
C ALA A 93 -5.87 4.29 5.63
N ALA A 94 -7.14 4.69 5.55
CA ALA A 94 -7.74 5.68 6.45
C ALA A 94 -7.72 5.18 7.91
N ILE A 95 -8.21 3.96 8.17
CA ILE A 95 -8.23 3.38 9.53
C ILE A 95 -6.81 3.30 10.10
N MET A 96 -5.86 2.76 9.33
CA MET A 96 -4.48 2.57 9.80
C MET A 96 -3.76 3.90 10.01
N THR A 97 -4.01 4.90 9.15
CA THR A 97 -3.45 6.25 9.31
C THR A 97 -4.02 6.95 10.55
N ILE A 98 -5.33 6.84 10.80
CA ILE A 98 -5.96 7.38 12.01
C ILE A 98 -5.41 6.65 13.25
N ALA A 99 -5.30 5.34 13.22
CA ALA A 99 -4.72 4.55 14.30
C ALA A 99 -3.26 4.98 14.59
N MET A 100 -2.45 5.20 13.55
CA MET A 100 -1.08 5.71 13.70
C MET A 100 -1.05 7.11 14.31
N GLY A 101 -1.95 8.00 13.89
CA GLY A 101 -2.06 9.34 14.45
C GLY A 101 -2.49 9.33 15.92
N VAL A 102 -3.52 8.55 16.28
CA VAL A 102 -4.11 8.54 17.61
C VAL A 102 -3.29 7.72 18.60
N TRP A 103 -2.94 6.48 18.27
CA TRP A 103 -2.20 5.60 19.17
C TRP A 103 -0.68 5.71 19.01
N GLY A 104 -0.20 5.76 17.76
CA GLY A 104 1.22 5.94 17.47
C GLY A 104 1.72 7.36 17.76
N ARG A 105 0.82 8.33 17.84
CA ARG A 105 1.11 9.77 18.07
C ARG A 105 2.16 10.29 17.09
N PHE A 106 2.07 9.83 15.84
CA PHE A 106 3.02 10.18 14.80
C PHE A 106 2.28 10.59 13.51
N PRO A 107 2.61 11.76 12.90
CA PRO A 107 1.88 12.30 11.74
C PRO A 107 2.33 11.61 10.45
N MET A 108 2.12 10.32 10.33
CA MET A 108 2.56 9.52 9.19
C MET A 108 1.38 8.78 8.57
N GLY A 109 1.15 8.97 7.28
CA GLY A 109 0.20 8.16 6.52
C GLY A 109 0.70 6.72 6.38
N ILE A 110 -0.20 5.76 6.49
CA ILE A 110 0.07 4.34 6.30
C ILE A 110 -0.76 3.82 5.14
N ALA A 111 -0.12 3.16 4.20
CA ALA A 111 -0.77 2.52 3.08
C ALA A 111 -0.06 1.21 2.70
N THR A 112 -0.66 0.46 1.78
CA THR A 112 -0.12 -0.83 1.31
C THR A 112 1.19 -0.67 0.54
N GLY A 113 2.05 -1.68 0.59
CA GLY A 113 3.33 -1.70 -0.12
C GLY A 113 3.19 -2.21 -1.56
N LEU A 114 3.51 -1.40 -2.56
CA LEU A 114 3.37 -1.76 -3.97
C LEU A 114 4.22 -2.97 -4.38
N GLY A 115 5.40 -3.15 -3.81
CA GLY A 115 6.28 -4.27 -4.15
C GLY A 115 5.64 -5.62 -3.82
N ILE A 116 5.06 -5.76 -2.63
CA ILE A 116 4.36 -6.97 -2.19
C ILE A 116 3.08 -7.17 -3.00
N ASN A 117 2.34 -6.11 -3.29
CA ASN A 117 1.13 -6.18 -4.10
C ASN A 117 1.42 -6.66 -5.53
N SER A 118 2.53 -6.21 -6.12
CA SER A 118 2.97 -6.68 -7.43
C SER A 118 3.40 -8.14 -7.40
N LEU A 119 4.14 -8.57 -6.37
CA LEU A 119 4.48 -9.97 -6.16
C LEU A 119 3.20 -10.82 -6.04
N LEU A 120 2.24 -10.37 -5.24
CA LEU A 120 0.97 -11.07 -5.06
C LEU A 120 0.20 -11.20 -6.37
N ALA A 121 0.09 -10.10 -7.14
CA ALA A 121 -0.72 -10.04 -8.34
C ALA A 121 -0.11 -10.81 -9.53
N TYR A 122 1.21 -10.74 -9.71
CA TYR A 122 1.86 -11.27 -10.92
C TYR A 122 2.62 -12.58 -10.70
N VAL A 123 2.95 -12.93 -9.47
CA VAL A 123 3.69 -14.18 -9.17
C VAL A 123 2.82 -15.16 -8.40
N VAL A 124 2.11 -14.71 -7.37
CA VAL A 124 1.35 -15.59 -6.47
C VAL A 124 -0.03 -15.92 -7.04
N ALA A 125 -0.82 -14.92 -7.43
CA ALA A 125 -2.19 -15.11 -7.91
C ALA A 125 -2.31 -16.07 -9.11
N PRO A 126 -1.42 -16.05 -10.13
CA PRO A 126 -1.49 -17.01 -11.23
C PRO A 126 -1.27 -18.48 -10.82
N THR A 127 -0.69 -18.75 -9.65
CA THR A 127 -0.40 -20.10 -9.17
C THR A 127 -1.47 -20.67 -8.23
N MET A 128 -2.33 -19.82 -7.68
CA MET A 128 -3.37 -20.21 -6.72
C MET A 128 -4.64 -19.39 -6.87
N THR A 129 -5.69 -19.72 -6.11
CA THR A 129 -6.93 -18.92 -6.10
C THR A 129 -6.73 -17.64 -5.28
N TRP A 130 -7.52 -16.60 -5.58
CA TRP A 130 -7.49 -15.36 -4.81
C TRP A 130 -7.73 -15.58 -3.31
N SER A 131 -8.62 -16.50 -2.94
CA SER A 131 -8.86 -16.83 -1.53
C SER A 131 -7.61 -17.41 -0.85
N GLN A 132 -6.85 -18.25 -1.53
CA GLN A 132 -5.58 -18.78 -1.03
C GLN A 132 -4.50 -17.69 -0.95
N ALA A 133 -4.40 -16.86 -1.99
CA ALA A 133 -3.45 -15.75 -2.03
C ALA A 133 -3.71 -14.73 -0.90
N MET A 134 -4.97 -14.38 -0.65
CA MET A 134 -5.33 -13.52 0.48
C MET A 134 -5.10 -14.20 1.84
N GLY A 135 -5.28 -15.52 1.93
CA GLY A 135 -4.90 -16.31 3.10
C GLY A 135 -3.40 -16.20 3.43
N LEU A 136 -2.52 -16.22 2.42
CA LEU A 136 -1.09 -16.00 2.61
C LEU A 136 -0.78 -14.61 3.18
N VAL A 137 -1.49 -13.57 2.71
CA VAL A 137 -1.34 -12.20 3.25
C VAL A 137 -1.72 -12.14 4.74
N VAL A 138 -2.77 -12.85 5.14
CA VAL A 138 -3.15 -12.94 6.56
C VAL A 138 -2.06 -13.64 7.37
N TRP A 139 -1.51 -14.76 6.88
CA TRP A 139 -0.40 -15.45 7.53
C TRP A 139 0.85 -14.57 7.64
N GLU A 140 1.20 -13.84 6.56
CA GLU A 140 2.28 -12.86 6.58
C GLU A 140 2.08 -11.85 7.71
N GLY A 141 0.88 -11.28 7.83
CA GLY A 141 0.55 -10.33 8.89
C GLY A 141 0.73 -10.93 10.30
N ILE A 142 0.32 -12.19 10.51
CA ILE A 142 0.50 -12.91 11.78
C ILE A 142 2.00 -13.11 12.08
N PHE A 143 2.80 -13.55 11.10
CA PHE A 143 4.24 -13.71 11.28
C PHE A 143 4.94 -12.39 11.61
N ILE A 144 4.58 -11.31 10.90
CA ILE A 144 5.13 -9.97 11.21
C ILE A 144 4.77 -9.55 12.63
N LEU A 145 3.53 -9.78 13.07
CA LEU A 145 3.10 -9.48 14.43
C LEU A 145 3.93 -10.25 15.46
N VAL A 146 4.14 -11.56 15.25
CA VAL A 146 4.98 -12.38 16.12
C VAL A 146 6.42 -11.85 16.16
N PHE A 147 7.00 -11.48 15.01
CA PHE A 147 8.35 -10.93 14.94
C PHE A 147 8.49 -9.57 15.65
N VAL A 148 7.43 -8.77 15.61
CA VAL A 148 7.40 -7.50 16.35
C VAL A 148 7.37 -7.76 17.87
N LEU A 149 6.49 -8.66 18.33
CA LEU A 149 6.34 -8.98 19.75
C LEU A 149 7.57 -9.67 20.34
N THR A 150 8.27 -10.48 19.56
CA THR A 150 9.51 -11.18 19.99
C THR A 150 10.77 -10.33 19.85
N GLY A 151 10.69 -9.12 19.28
CA GLY A 151 11.85 -8.26 19.05
C GLY A 151 12.76 -8.69 17.87
N VAL A 152 12.46 -9.80 17.21
CA VAL A 152 13.23 -10.31 16.06
C VAL A 152 13.28 -9.27 14.93
N ARG A 153 12.18 -8.53 14.72
CA ARG A 153 12.13 -7.46 13.73
C ARG A 153 13.23 -6.42 13.96
N GLU A 154 13.44 -5.99 15.19
CA GLU A 154 14.47 -4.99 15.52
C GLU A 154 15.88 -5.54 15.26
N MET A 155 16.12 -6.80 15.60
CA MET A 155 17.38 -7.49 15.33
C MET A 155 17.68 -7.54 13.83
N ILE A 156 16.69 -7.91 12.99
CA ILE A 156 16.83 -7.92 11.52
C ILE A 156 17.15 -6.51 11.01
N PHE A 157 16.41 -5.49 11.47
CA PHE A 157 16.65 -4.10 11.04
C PHE A 157 18.03 -3.59 11.41
N ARG A 158 18.57 -3.99 12.56
CA ARG A 158 19.94 -3.64 12.98
C ARG A 158 21.01 -4.37 12.15
N ALA A 159 20.72 -5.59 11.69
CA ALA A 159 21.61 -6.37 10.86
C ALA A 159 21.75 -5.84 9.42
N VAL A 160 20.74 -5.08 8.94
CA VAL A 160 20.74 -4.53 7.57
C VAL A 160 21.67 -3.33 7.48
N PRO A 161 22.74 -3.36 6.63
CA PRO A 161 23.65 -2.24 6.43
C PRO A 161 22.92 -0.99 5.89
N ASN A 162 23.42 0.19 6.24
CA ASN A 162 22.81 1.46 5.80
C ASN A 162 22.83 1.62 4.26
N SER A 163 23.83 1.09 3.59
CA SER A 163 23.93 1.07 2.12
C SER A 163 22.75 0.31 1.50
N LEU A 164 22.37 -0.84 2.10
CA LEU A 164 21.25 -1.64 1.61
C LEU A 164 19.91 -0.93 1.84
N ARG A 165 19.74 -0.25 2.97
CA ARG A 165 18.52 0.56 3.23
C ARG A 165 18.36 1.67 2.20
N SER A 166 19.47 2.37 1.87
CA SER A 166 19.45 3.41 0.84
C SER A 166 19.15 2.82 -0.55
N ALA A 167 19.75 1.66 -0.88
CA ALA A 167 19.50 0.97 -2.14
C ALA A 167 18.05 0.54 -2.30
N ILE A 168 17.42 0.03 -1.23
CA ILE A 168 15.98 -0.33 -1.23
C ILE A 168 15.11 0.91 -1.52
N SER A 169 15.38 2.04 -0.88
CA SER A 169 14.64 3.28 -1.09
C SER A 169 14.75 3.78 -2.54
N VAL A 170 15.95 3.75 -3.11
CA VAL A 170 16.20 4.10 -4.51
C VAL A 170 15.50 3.13 -5.45
N GLY A 171 15.60 1.81 -5.17
CA GLY A 171 14.95 0.78 -5.96
C GLY A 171 13.42 0.93 -6.00
N ILE A 172 12.79 1.24 -4.87
CA ILE A 172 11.35 1.51 -4.82
C ILE A 172 11.00 2.75 -5.64
N GLY A 173 11.78 3.83 -5.54
CA GLY A 173 11.56 5.05 -6.32
C GLY A 173 11.66 4.80 -7.83
N LEU A 174 12.67 4.06 -8.28
CA LEU A 174 12.83 3.68 -9.68
C LEU A 174 11.70 2.76 -10.16
N PHE A 175 11.27 1.82 -9.33
CA PHE A 175 10.13 0.95 -9.65
C PHE A 175 8.85 1.75 -9.86
N ILE A 176 8.53 2.69 -8.98
CA ILE A 176 7.37 3.57 -9.10
C ILE A 176 7.45 4.42 -10.38
N ALA A 177 8.61 4.99 -10.68
CA ALA A 177 8.84 5.75 -11.91
C ALA A 177 8.63 4.87 -13.15
N PHE A 178 9.16 3.65 -13.16
CA PHE A 178 8.98 2.70 -14.25
C PHE A 178 7.51 2.35 -14.46
N VAL A 179 6.77 2.03 -13.40
CA VAL A 179 5.32 1.76 -13.47
C VAL A 179 4.58 2.96 -14.04
N GLY A 180 4.90 4.18 -13.60
CA GLY A 180 4.30 5.41 -14.14
C GLY A 180 4.57 5.60 -15.64
N PHE A 181 5.76 5.27 -16.14
CA PHE A 181 6.06 5.31 -17.57
C PHE A 181 5.30 4.26 -18.39
N VAL A 182 5.09 3.07 -17.83
CA VAL A 182 4.29 2.02 -18.47
C VAL A 182 2.82 2.41 -18.51
N ASP A 183 2.26 2.88 -17.41
CA ASP A 183 0.84 3.26 -17.31
C ASP A 183 0.51 4.49 -18.14
N SER A 184 1.44 5.43 -18.27
CA SER A 184 1.29 6.60 -19.16
C SER A 184 1.43 6.26 -20.65
N GLY A 185 1.83 5.02 -20.98
CA GLY A 185 2.04 4.58 -22.35
C GLY A 185 3.33 5.09 -22.99
N VAL A 186 4.23 5.72 -22.23
CA VAL A 186 5.57 6.14 -22.70
C VAL A 186 6.43 4.90 -23.00
N ILE A 187 6.33 3.90 -22.14
CA ILE A 187 6.97 2.59 -22.35
C ILE A 187 5.86 1.59 -22.69
N ARG A 188 5.91 1.03 -23.90
CA ARG A 188 4.99 -0.03 -24.33
C ARG A 188 5.78 -1.30 -24.58
N PRO A 189 5.24 -2.49 -24.22
CA PRO A 189 5.84 -3.74 -24.66
C PRO A 189 5.87 -3.71 -26.19
N GLY A 190 7.04 -3.97 -26.76
CA GLY A 190 7.18 -4.08 -28.22
C GLY A 190 6.19 -5.13 -28.71
N SER A 191 5.41 -4.81 -29.76
CA SER A 191 4.68 -5.83 -30.50
C SER A 191 5.74 -6.77 -31.08
N GLY A 192 5.97 -7.89 -30.40
CA GLY A 192 6.80 -8.96 -30.96
C GLY A 192 6.14 -9.42 -32.27
N THR A 193 6.81 -9.20 -33.38
CA THR A 193 6.51 -9.82 -34.67
C THR A 193 6.73 -11.31 -34.56
#